data_e12e079762b5f8f16f703c7ffddf62a7
#
_entry.id   e12e079762b5f8f16f703c7ffddf62a7
#
_cell.length_a   1.000
_cell.length_b   1.000
_cell.length_c   1.000
_cell.angle_alpha   90.00
_cell.angle_beta   90.00
_cell.angle_gamma   90.00
#
_symmetry.space_group_name_H-M   'P 1'
#
loop_
_entity.id
_entity.type
_entity.pdbx_description
1 polymer ?
#
loop_
_entity_poly.entity_id
_entity_poly.type
_entity_poly.pdbx_seq_one_letter_code
_entity_poly.pdbx_strand_id
1 'polypeptide(L)'
;MLLIVFLVLSAGCLGGTQTAVTHTQNHTIALTETTTRTVTETYTQTVTVENKTTLEELNKTLSECSERLSDLNRTLSEREAELADIKAKYASCLLQLALDNESRNGAEFKLLTDREYYDEVLRAIEEASDSIYVMMFSMKYDPDDSFDWANDLIRALVAAKNRGVDVHVLLEDGIESNEEAYSYLRSHGVDVSFDSPETTLHAKVIVIDGRLVFLGSHNWSESALYWNHEVSLMIASEELAERLIEYFESIR
;
A
#
# COMPACT_ATOMS: atom_id res chain seq x y z
N MET A 1 -32.56 11.01 20.68
CA MET A 1 -32.56 9.56 20.93
C MET A 1 -32.34 8.88 19.57
N LEU A 2 -31.16 8.37 19.33
CA LEU A 2 -30.66 7.89 18.05
C LEU A 2 -31.21 6.49 17.80
N LEU A 3 -31.93 6.29 16.71
CA LEU A 3 -32.48 4.99 16.30
C LEU A 3 -31.44 4.32 15.39
N ILE A 4 -30.77 3.29 15.89
CA ILE A 4 -29.86 2.46 15.08
C ILE A 4 -30.69 1.31 14.50
N VAL A 5 -30.85 1.31 13.17
CA VAL A 5 -31.48 0.21 12.43
C VAL A 5 -30.39 -0.73 11.95
N PHE A 6 -30.33 -1.94 12.50
CA PHE A 6 -29.53 -3.03 11.95
C PHE A 6 -30.28 -3.72 10.83
N LEU A 7 -29.78 -3.62 9.59
CA LEU A 7 -30.25 -4.41 8.46
C LEU A 7 -29.41 -5.69 8.37
N VAL A 8 -30.00 -6.83 8.66
CA VAL A 8 -29.39 -8.13 8.39
C VAL A 8 -29.88 -8.59 7.01
N LEU A 9 -29.02 -8.52 6.00
CA LEU A 9 -29.28 -9.08 4.68
C LEU A 9 -28.80 -10.54 4.67
N SER A 10 -29.74 -11.49 4.72
CA SER A 10 -29.44 -12.88 4.36
C SER A 10 -29.78 -13.07 2.88
N ALA A 11 -28.75 -13.26 2.03
CA ALA A 11 -28.94 -13.66 0.65
C ALA A 11 -29.28 -15.16 0.60
N GLY A 12 -30.53 -15.47 0.30
CA GLY A 12 -31.01 -16.79 -0.05
C GLY A 12 -31.73 -16.72 -1.41
N CYS A 13 -31.11 -17.25 -2.44
CA CYS A 13 -31.78 -17.60 -3.68
C CYS A 13 -32.76 -18.75 -3.41
N LEU A 14 -34.00 -18.54 -3.73
CA LEU A 14 -35.02 -19.44 -4.29
C LEU A 14 -36.43 -19.15 -3.72
N GLY A 15 -37.39 -18.83 -4.61
CA GLY A 15 -38.81 -19.10 -4.44
C GLY A 15 -39.56 -18.21 -3.46
N GLY A 16 -40.40 -17.32 -4.01
CA GLY A 16 -41.26 -16.37 -3.33
C GLY A 16 -41.91 -16.83 -2.03
N THR A 17 -41.58 -16.14 -0.97
CA THR A 17 -42.43 -15.80 0.15
C THR A 17 -41.85 -14.56 0.82
N GLN A 18 -42.63 -13.47 0.81
CA GLN A 18 -42.25 -12.24 1.50
C GLN A 18 -42.31 -12.48 3.02
N THR A 19 -41.20 -12.46 3.68
CA THR A 19 -41.14 -12.47 5.15
C THR A 19 -41.20 -11.02 5.63
N ALA A 20 -42.36 -10.61 6.13
CA ALA A 20 -42.52 -9.35 6.83
C ALA A 20 -41.88 -9.49 8.24
N VAL A 21 -40.86 -8.71 8.56
CA VAL A 21 -40.36 -8.57 9.91
C VAL A 21 -41.19 -7.52 10.63
N THR A 22 -42.10 -7.97 11.49
CA THR A 22 -42.90 -7.11 12.36
C THR A 22 -42.10 -6.79 13.64
N HIS A 23 -41.70 -5.55 13.79
CA HIS A 23 -41.25 -5.04 15.10
C HIS A 23 -42.45 -4.46 15.83
N THR A 24 -42.89 -5.15 16.87
CA THR A 24 -43.95 -4.67 17.76
C THR A 24 -43.31 -3.95 18.94
N GLN A 25 -43.40 -2.64 18.99
CA GLN A 25 -43.18 -1.91 20.25
C GLN A 25 -44.52 -1.76 20.96
N ASN A 26 -44.66 -2.39 22.11
CA ASN A 26 -45.83 -2.26 22.98
C ASN A 26 -45.76 -0.91 23.71
N HIS A 27 -46.48 0.08 23.19
CA HIS A 27 -46.90 1.23 23.98
C HIS A 27 -48.36 1.05 24.38
N THR A 28 -48.60 0.80 25.69
CA THR A 28 -49.93 0.70 26.24
C THR A 28 -50.52 2.10 26.36
N ILE A 29 -51.34 2.49 25.38
CA ILE A 29 -52.23 3.63 25.46
C ILE A 29 -53.62 3.04 25.57
N ALA A 30 -54.32 3.32 26.68
CA ALA A 30 -55.69 2.88 26.88
C ALA A 30 -56.63 3.69 25.95
N LEU A 31 -56.91 3.11 24.77
CA LEU A 31 -57.92 3.58 23.83
C LEU A 31 -59.02 2.57 23.75
N THR A 32 -60.26 3.01 23.50
CA THR A 32 -61.41 2.11 23.33
C THR A 32 -61.17 1.22 22.10
N GLU A 33 -61.66 -0.02 22.15
CA GLU A 33 -61.45 -1.08 21.16
C GLU A 33 -61.66 -0.64 19.69
N THR A 34 -62.66 0.21 19.46
CA THR A 34 -63.01 0.74 18.13
C THR A 34 -61.98 1.74 17.58
N THR A 35 -61.38 2.55 18.44
CA THR A 35 -60.36 3.55 18.05
C THR A 35 -59.02 2.88 17.80
N THR A 36 -58.67 1.88 18.56
CA THR A 36 -57.41 1.11 18.40
C THR A 36 -57.39 0.37 17.07
N ARG A 37 -58.55 -0.23 16.65
CA ARG A 37 -58.60 -0.98 15.40
C ARG A 37 -58.45 -0.08 14.18
N THR A 38 -59.10 1.08 14.18
CA THR A 38 -59.03 2.05 13.05
C THR A 38 -57.62 2.65 12.92
N VAL A 39 -56.98 3.03 14.03
CA VAL A 39 -55.61 3.58 14.04
C VAL A 39 -54.60 2.55 13.60
N THR A 40 -54.74 1.31 14.06
CA THR A 40 -53.77 0.24 13.69
C THR A 40 -53.88 -0.13 12.20
N GLU A 41 -55.09 -0.21 11.62
CA GLU A 41 -55.23 -0.48 10.19
C GLU A 41 -54.71 0.67 9.34
N THR A 42 -55.01 1.91 9.69
CA THR A 42 -54.56 3.10 8.95
C THR A 42 -53.02 3.25 9.04
N TYR A 43 -52.45 3.06 10.23
CA TYR A 43 -50.99 3.15 10.44
C TYR A 43 -50.26 2.02 9.72
N THR A 44 -50.76 0.80 9.79
CA THR A 44 -50.13 -0.35 9.12
C THR A 44 -50.18 -0.21 7.59
N GLN A 45 -51.27 0.30 7.05
CA GLN A 45 -51.43 0.50 5.60
C GLN A 45 -50.49 1.61 5.09
N THR A 46 -50.39 2.74 5.79
CA THR A 46 -49.53 3.86 5.40
C THR A 46 -48.04 3.49 5.50
N VAL A 47 -47.63 2.83 6.57
CA VAL A 47 -46.25 2.37 6.75
C VAL A 47 -45.84 1.33 5.70
N THR A 48 -46.77 0.43 5.32
CA THR A 48 -46.49 -0.61 4.31
C THR A 48 -46.28 0.01 2.91
N VAL A 49 -47.05 1.06 2.54
CA VAL A 49 -46.92 1.74 1.25
C VAL A 49 -45.61 2.54 1.18
N GLU A 50 -45.33 3.30 2.21
CA GLU A 50 -44.04 4.08 2.28
C GLU A 50 -42.85 3.16 2.29
N ASN A 51 -42.85 2.09 3.07
CA ASN A 51 -41.75 1.12 3.13
C ASN A 51 -41.51 0.41 1.79
N LYS A 52 -42.58 0.11 1.03
CA LYS A 52 -42.47 -0.52 -0.28
C LYS A 52 -41.80 0.42 -1.29
N THR A 53 -42.22 1.67 -1.35
CA THR A 53 -41.60 2.68 -2.24
C THR A 53 -40.16 2.92 -1.90
N THR A 54 -39.84 3.06 -0.62
CA THR A 54 -38.46 3.22 -0.14
C THR A 54 -37.57 1.99 -0.45
N LEU A 55 -38.13 0.78 -0.36
CA LEU A 55 -37.43 -0.45 -0.69
C LEU A 55 -37.14 -0.56 -2.20
N GLU A 56 -38.07 -0.18 -3.04
CA GLU A 56 -37.92 -0.15 -4.51
C GLU A 56 -36.84 0.87 -4.92
N GLU A 57 -36.88 2.07 -4.35
CA GLU A 57 -35.83 3.10 -4.55
C GLU A 57 -34.43 2.63 -4.06
N LEU A 58 -34.38 2.00 -2.90
CA LEU A 58 -33.16 1.46 -2.35
C LEU A 58 -32.56 0.34 -3.21
N ASN A 59 -33.40 -0.58 -3.70
CA ASN A 59 -33.02 -1.64 -4.61
C ASN A 59 -32.51 -1.09 -5.96
N LYS A 60 -33.15 -0.04 -6.49
CA LYS A 60 -32.69 0.64 -7.70
C LYS A 60 -31.30 1.26 -7.47
N THR A 61 -31.13 2.00 -6.38
CA THR A 61 -29.83 2.62 -6.01
C THR A 61 -28.75 1.56 -5.80
N LEU A 62 -29.08 0.44 -5.18
CA LEU A 62 -28.15 -0.69 -4.99
C LEU A 62 -27.73 -1.30 -6.33
N SER A 63 -28.67 -1.48 -7.27
CA SER A 63 -28.37 -1.96 -8.63
C SER A 63 -27.45 -1.01 -9.38
N GLU A 64 -27.73 0.29 -9.35
CA GLU A 64 -26.91 1.32 -9.98
C GLU A 64 -25.49 1.37 -9.35
N CYS A 65 -25.41 1.24 -8.02
CA CYS A 65 -24.14 1.17 -7.31
C CYS A 65 -23.32 -0.07 -7.69
N SER A 66 -23.97 -1.23 -7.80
CA SER A 66 -23.36 -2.48 -8.24
C SER A 66 -22.80 -2.40 -9.66
N GLU A 67 -23.53 -1.78 -10.58
CA GLU A 67 -23.09 -1.57 -11.96
C GLU A 67 -21.86 -0.63 -12.01
N ARG A 68 -21.90 0.48 -11.26
CA ARG A 68 -20.77 1.40 -11.14
C ARG A 68 -19.54 0.72 -10.53
N LEU A 69 -19.72 -0.14 -9.54
CA LEU A 69 -18.64 -0.91 -8.93
C LEU A 69 -17.99 -1.88 -9.95
N SER A 70 -18.81 -2.54 -10.76
CA SER A 70 -18.35 -3.42 -11.83
C SER A 70 -17.53 -2.65 -12.88
N ASP A 71 -18.01 -1.49 -13.31
CA ASP A 71 -17.28 -0.63 -14.26
C ASP A 71 -15.99 -0.10 -13.69
N LEU A 72 -15.99 0.27 -12.41
CA LEU A 72 -14.78 0.74 -11.72
C LEU A 72 -13.73 -0.37 -11.61
N ASN A 73 -14.15 -1.59 -11.26
CA ASN A 73 -13.25 -2.76 -11.20
C ASN A 73 -12.64 -3.09 -12.56
N ARG A 74 -13.46 -2.99 -13.65
CA ARG A 74 -12.92 -3.16 -15.00
C ARG A 74 -11.87 -2.11 -15.33
N THR A 75 -12.18 -0.84 -15.05
CA THR A 75 -11.24 0.29 -15.29
C THR A 75 -9.96 0.11 -14.46
N LEU A 76 -10.07 -0.35 -13.22
CA LEU A 76 -8.92 -0.63 -12.37
C LEU A 76 -8.03 -1.71 -13.00
N SER A 77 -8.61 -2.84 -13.43
CA SER A 77 -7.86 -3.91 -14.09
C SER A 77 -7.17 -3.45 -15.38
N GLU A 78 -7.82 -2.59 -16.17
CA GLU A 78 -7.22 -1.99 -17.38
C GLU A 78 -6.02 -1.11 -17.02
N ARG A 79 -6.14 -0.29 -15.96
CA ARG A 79 -5.04 0.55 -15.48
C ARG A 79 -3.89 -0.24 -14.88
N GLU A 80 -4.18 -1.32 -14.17
CA GLU A 80 -3.15 -2.24 -13.66
C GLU A 80 -2.37 -2.89 -14.80
N ALA A 81 -3.05 -3.30 -15.88
CA ALA A 81 -2.39 -3.84 -17.06
C ALA A 81 -1.54 -2.80 -17.81
N GLU A 82 -2.04 -1.56 -17.95
CA GLU A 82 -1.26 -0.45 -18.52
C GLU A 82 -0.02 -0.15 -17.66
N LEU A 83 -0.17 -0.14 -16.35
CA LEU A 83 0.94 0.08 -15.43
C LEU A 83 2.00 -1.02 -15.52
N ALA A 84 1.57 -2.28 -15.64
CA ALA A 84 2.48 -3.40 -15.85
C ALA A 84 3.28 -3.28 -17.17
N ASP A 85 2.62 -2.88 -18.26
CA ASP A 85 3.27 -2.63 -19.56
C ASP A 85 4.27 -1.46 -19.48
N ILE A 86 3.91 -0.37 -18.80
CA ILE A 86 4.81 0.77 -18.60
C ILE A 86 6.03 0.36 -17.77
N LYS A 87 5.83 -0.40 -16.67
CA LYS A 87 6.92 -0.93 -15.85
C LYS A 87 7.87 -1.81 -16.67
N ALA A 88 7.33 -2.71 -17.51
CA ALA A 88 8.13 -3.56 -18.38
C ALA A 88 8.93 -2.75 -19.41
N LYS A 89 8.33 -1.74 -20.03
CA LYS A 89 9.01 -0.83 -20.97
C LYS A 89 10.09 0.00 -20.29
N TYR A 90 9.82 0.47 -19.07
CA TYR A 90 10.80 1.22 -18.28
C TYR A 90 12.00 0.34 -17.92
N ALA A 91 11.77 -0.89 -17.46
CA ALA A 91 12.84 -1.85 -17.19
C ALA A 91 13.67 -2.15 -18.46
N SER A 92 13.02 -2.34 -19.61
CA SER A 92 13.70 -2.53 -20.89
C SER A 92 14.53 -1.32 -21.32
N CYS A 93 14.00 -0.11 -21.09
CA CYS A 93 14.72 1.14 -21.38
C CYS A 93 15.95 1.31 -20.48
N LEU A 94 15.84 1.03 -19.19
CA LEU A 94 16.98 1.04 -18.26
C LEU A 94 18.04 0.03 -18.65
N LEU A 95 17.62 -1.19 -19.04
CA LEU A 95 18.53 -2.20 -19.54
C LEU A 95 19.27 -1.74 -20.81
N GLN A 96 18.57 -1.12 -21.75
CA GLN A 96 19.18 -0.59 -22.97
C GLN A 96 20.18 0.54 -22.67
N LEU A 97 19.81 1.46 -21.75
CA LEU A 97 20.72 2.54 -21.32
C LEU A 97 21.95 1.98 -20.60
N ALA A 98 21.81 0.94 -19.78
CA ALA A 98 22.93 0.29 -19.13
C ALA A 98 23.86 -0.37 -20.16
N LEU A 99 23.32 -1.09 -21.15
CA LEU A 99 24.09 -1.71 -22.24
C LEU A 99 24.82 -0.68 -23.11
N ASP A 100 24.18 0.43 -23.41
CA ASP A 100 24.78 1.52 -24.21
C ASP A 100 25.91 2.23 -23.43
N ASN A 101 25.82 2.28 -22.11
CA ASN A 101 26.80 2.91 -21.23
C ASN A 101 28.02 2.00 -20.96
N GLU A 102 27.82 0.66 -20.92
CA GLU A 102 28.91 -0.32 -20.81
C GLU A 102 29.96 -0.13 -21.94
N SER A 103 29.50 0.27 -23.12
CA SER A 103 30.36 0.61 -24.26
C SER A 103 31.19 1.88 -24.06
N ARG A 104 30.82 2.74 -23.10
CA ARG A 104 31.46 4.08 -22.94
C ARG A 104 32.26 4.26 -21.66
N ASN A 105 31.83 3.69 -20.50
CA ASN A 105 32.40 4.02 -19.21
C ASN A 105 32.77 2.80 -18.33
N GLY A 106 32.63 1.56 -18.82
CA GLY A 106 32.97 0.37 -18.04
C GLY A 106 32.10 0.14 -16.81
N ALA A 107 30.88 0.69 -16.78
CA ALA A 107 29.93 0.44 -15.70
C ALA A 107 29.50 -1.04 -15.72
N GLU A 108 29.73 -1.73 -14.62
CA GLU A 108 29.27 -3.11 -14.42
C GLU A 108 27.86 -3.07 -13.84
N PHE A 109 26.92 -3.82 -14.41
CA PHE A 109 25.56 -3.91 -13.90
C PHE A 109 25.08 -5.36 -13.81
N LYS A 110 24.15 -5.60 -12.87
CA LYS A 110 23.47 -6.87 -12.66
C LYS A 110 21.98 -6.64 -12.57
N LEU A 111 21.19 -7.36 -13.39
CA LEU A 111 19.74 -7.40 -13.24
C LEU A 111 19.39 -8.29 -12.06
N LEU A 112 18.50 -7.79 -11.20
CA LEU A 112 17.99 -8.48 -10.02
C LEU A 112 16.46 -8.61 -10.15
N THR A 113 15.99 -9.84 -10.16
CA THR A 113 14.57 -10.14 -10.25
C THR A 113 14.09 -10.77 -8.96
N ASP A 114 12.90 -10.36 -8.53
CA ASP A 114 12.21 -10.95 -7.37
C ASP A 114 13.15 -11.08 -6.15
N ARG A 115 13.38 -12.31 -5.67
CA ARG A 115 14.14 -12.57 -4.45
C ARG A 115 15.65 -12.34 -4.55
N GLU A 116 16.20 -12.29 -5.76
CA GLU A 116 17.65 -12.04 -5.97
C GLU A 116 18.09 -10.69 -5.37
N TYR A 117 17.16 -9.73 -5.33
CA TYR A 117 17.42 -8.39 -4.76
C TYR A 117 17.79 -8.46 -3.28
N TYR A 118 17.08 -9.25 -2.49
CA TYR A 118 17.32 -9.35 -1.04
C TYR A 118 18.74 -9.81 -0.73
N ASP A 119 19.18 -10.91 -1.33
CA ASP A 119 20.50 -11.49 -1.08
C ASP A 119 21.65 -10.51 -1.46
N GLU A 120 21.51 -9.83 -2.59
CA GLU A 120 22.52 -8.88 -3.07
C GLU A 120 22.56 -7.60 -2.23
N VAL A 121 21.41 -7.07 -1.83
CA VAL A 121 21.34 -5.87 -0.99
C VAL A 121 21.86 -6.17 0.42
N LEU A 122 21.45 -7.28 1.02
CA LEU A 122 21.91 -7.67 2.34
C LEU A 122 23.44 -7.80 2.37
N ARG A 123 23.99 -8.54 1.40
CA ARG A 123 25.44 -8.70 1.28
C ARG A 123 26.16 -7.35 1.11
N ALA A 124 25.64 -6.48 0.24
CA ALA A 124 26.27 -5.18 0.00
C ALA A 124 26.23 -4.27 1.24
N ILE A 125 25.15 -4.29 2.04
CA ILE A 125 25.06 -3.57 3.31
C ILE A 125 26.05 -4.15 4.34
N GLU A 126 26.18 -5.49 4.40
CA GLU A 126 27.11 -6.16 5.31
C GLU A 126 28.58 -5.85 4.97
N GLU A 127 28.91 -5.71 3.68
CA GLU A 127 30.27 -5.40 3.18
C GLU A 127 30.56 -3.89 3.15
N ALA A 128 29.57 -3.02 3.35
CA ALA A 128 29.73 -1.56 3.35
C ALA A 128 30.76 -1.11 4.38
N SER A 129 31.63 -0.16 3.98
CA SER A 129 32.78 0.30 4.76
C SER A 129 32.83 1.81 4.97
N ASP A 130 32.13 2.61 4.17
CA ASP A 130 32.18 4.07 4.20
C ASP A 130 30.79 4.68 4.41
N SER A 131 29.87 4.53 3.47
CA SER A 131 28.58 5.18 3.53
C SER A 131 27.44 4.37 2.89
N ILE A 132 26.21 4.55 3.40
CA ILE A 132 24.98 4.00 2.84
C ILE A 132 23.94 5.11 2.80
N TYR A 133 23.38 5.37 1.61
CA TYR A 133 22.25 6.27 1.40
C TYR A 133 21.06 5.46 0.89
N VAL A 134 19.91 5.61 1.54
CA VAL A 134 18.67 4.92 1.19
C VAL A 134 17.55 5.93 0.95
N MET A 135 16.95 5.91 -0.22
CA MET A 135 15.67 6.58 -0.52
C MET A 135 14.61 5.50 -0.72
N MET A 136 13.60 5.46 0.14
CA MET A 136 12.63 4.37 0.11
C MET A 136 11.20 4.86 0.30
N PHE A 137 10.34 4.53 -0.67
CA PHE A 137 8.91 4.85 -0.60
C PHE A 137 8.22 4.09 0.54
N SER A 138 8.45 2.78 0.66
CA SER A 138 7.88 1.97 1.73
C SER A 138 8.95 1.07 2.35
N MET A 139 9.19 1.27 3.64
CA MET A 139 10.12 0.51 4.47
C MET A 139 9.36 0.02 5.70
N LYS A 140 8.93 -1.23 5.67
CA LYS A 140 8.13 -1.80 6.74
C LYS A 140 9.01 -2.53 7.75
N TYR A 141 8.91 -2.14 9.01
CA TYR A 141 9.53 -2.87 10.14
C TYR A 141 8.43 -3.47 11.01
N ASP A 142 8.47 -4.78 11.22
CA ASP A 142 7.57 -5.50 12.12
C ASP A 142 8.39 -6.18 13.22
N PRO A 143 8.46 -5.60 14.43
CA PRO A 143 9.29 -6.14 15.50
C PRO A 143 8.86 -7.53 15.98
N ASP A 144 7.60 -7.89 15.77
CA ASP A 144 7.01 -9.16 16.20
C ASP A 144 7.24 -10.29 15.17
N ASP A 145 7.62 -9.95 13.93
CA ASP A 145 7.98 -10.93 12.90
C ASP A 145 9.49 -11.16 12.83
N SER A 146 9.91 -12.37 13.18
CA SER A 146 11.31 -12.78 13.19
C SER A 146 11.82 -13.27 11.83
N PHE A 147 10.96 -13.43 10.83
CA PHE A 147 11.29 -13.99 9.52
C PHE A 147 11.08 -13.00 8.35
N ASP A 148 10.73 -11.75 8.63
CA ASP A 148 10.54 -10.74 7.61
C ASP A 148 11.89 -10.25 7.06
N TRP A 149 12.13 -10.45 5.78
CA TRP A 149 13.34 -10.01 5.08
C TRP A 149 13.55 -8.49 5.11
N ALA A 150 12.47 -7.69 5.17
CA ALA A 150 12.58 -6.25 5.35
C ALA A 150 13.22 -5.92 6.71
N ASN A 151 12.83 -6.65 7.77
CA ASN A 151 13.44 -6.52 9.08
C ASN A 151 14.95 -6.80 9.06
N ASP A 152 15.38 -7.81 8.28
CA ASP A 152 16.79 -8.17 8.19
C ASP A 152 17.60 -7.05 7.52
N LEU A 153 17.11 -6.47 6.42
CA LEU A 153 17.74 -5.33 5.76
C LEU A 153 17.81 -4.10 6.67
N ILE A 154 16.74 -3.81 7.41
CA ILE A 154 16.69 -2.68 8.35
C ILE A 154 17.68 -2.90 9.52
N ARG A 155 17.74 -4.13 10.06
CA ARG A 155 18.71 -4.50 11.09
C ARG A 155 20.15 -4.44 10.56
N ALA A 156 20.39 -4.80 9.29
CA ALA A 156 21.69 -4.69 8.65
C ALA A 156 22.17 -3.24 8.54
N LEU A 157 21.26 -2.26 8.28
CA LEU A 157 21.62 -0.83 8.34
C LEU A 157 22.09 -0.41 9.74
N VAL A 158 21.39 -0.86 10.79
CA VAL A 158 21.82 -0.60 12.18
C VAL A 158 23.18 -1.26 12.47
N ALA A 159 23.38 -2.49 11.99
CA ALA A 159 24.66 -3.17 12.14
C ALA A 159 25.80 -2.44 11.40
N ALA A 160 25.54 -1.90 10.19
CA ALA A 160 26.47 -1.07 9.45
C ALA A 160 26.83 0.21 10.23
N LYS A 161 25.83 0.91 10.76
CA LYS A 161 26.05 2.09 11.64
C LYS A 161 26.91 1.75 12.85
N ASN A 162 26.67 0.61 13.50
CA ASN A 162 27.46 0.17 14.64
C ASN A 162 28.92 -0.22 14.26
N ARG A 163 29.18 -0.56 13.00
CA ARG A 163 30.54 -0.75 12.46
C ARG A 163 31.25 0.56 12.14
N GLY A 164 30.54 1.69 12.19
CA GLY A 164 31.10 3.02 11.90
C GLY A 164 30.83 3.50 10.47
N VAL A 165 29.96 2.81 9.72
CA VAL A 165 29.50 3.26 8.40
C VAL A 165 28.55 4.45 8.57
N ASP A 166 28.66 5.46 7.71
CA ASP A 166 27.72 6.58 7.67
C ASP A 166 26.44 6.16 6.98
N VAL A 167 25.33 6.02 7.75
CA VAL A 167 24.05 5.54 7.24
C VAL A 167 23.01 6.66 7.25
N HIS A 168 22.49 6.99 6.07
CA HIS A 168 21.51 8.02 5.83
C HIS A 168 20.28 7.42 5.16
N VAL A 169 19.09 7.68 5.72
CA VAL A 169 17.82 7.13 5.22
C VAL A 169 16.80 8.23 5.05
N LEU A 170 16.16 8.27 3.88
CA LEU A 170 15.05 9.15 3.57
C LEU A 170 13.81 8.30 3.23
N LEU A 171 12.73 8.52 3.96
CA LEU A 171 11.49 7.76 3.83
C LEU A 171 10.35 8.68 3.37
N GLU A 172 9.41 8.13 2.63
CA GLU A 172 8.14 8.81 2.31
C GLU A 172 7.33 9.08 3.58
N ASP A 173 6.89 10.32 3.77
CA ASP A 173 6.14 10.77 4.95
C ASP A 173 4.68 10.29 4.95
N GLY A 174 4.07 10.14 3.78
CA GLY A 174 2.67 9.73 3.61
C GLY A 174 2.37 8.24 3.84
N ILE A 175 3.37 7.43 4.22
CA ILE A 175 3.24 5.98 4.40
C ILE A 175 3.32 5.59 5.88
N GLU A 176 2.17 5.28 6.50
CA GLU A 176 2.07 4.91 7.92
C GLU A 176 3.02 3.77 8.32
N SER A 177 3.22 2.78 7.43
CA SER A 177 4.13 1.66 7.72
C SER A 177 5.61 2.06 7.81
N ASN A 178 5.99 3.27 7.43
CA ASN A 178 7.36 3.78 7.58
C ASN A 178 7.67 4.25 9.01
N GLU A 179 6.67 4.55 9.82
CA GLU A 179 6.83 5.10 11.18
C GLU A 179 7.60 4.15 12.11
N GLU A 180 7.33 2.85 12.04
CA GLU A 180 8.03 1.86 12.85
C GLU A 180 9.50 1.71 12.41
N ALA A 181 9.77 1.68 11.11
CA ALA A 181 11.12 1.66 10.58
C ALA A 181 11.89 2.93 10.95
N TYR A 182 11.27 4.11 10.80
CA TYR A 182 11.83 5.38 11.23
C TYR A 182 12.21 5.36 12.72
N SER A 183 11.25 4.98 13.57
CA SER A 183 11.44 4.94 15.03
C SER A 183 12.56 3.98 15.43
N TYR A 184 12.59 2.80 14.82
CA TYR A 184 13.62 1.80 15.04
C TYR A 184 15.02 2.30 14.64
N LEU A 185 15.18 2.78 13.41
CA LEU A 185 16.45 3.31 12.88
C LEU A 185 16.96 4.48 13.73
N ARG A 186 16.08 5.45 14.02
CA ARG A 186 16.43 6.62 14.82
C ARG A 186 16.87 6.26 16.24
N SER A 187 16.18 5.31 16.88
CA SER A 187 16.54 4.86 18.24
C SER A 187 17.91 4.18 18.31
N HIS A 188 18.40 3.66 17.17
CA HIS A 188 19.72 3.06 17.03
C HIS A 188 20.78 4.00 16.45
N GLY A 189 20.48 5.31 16.36
CA GLY A 189 21.45 6.34 15.97
C GLY A 189 21.72 6.43 14.45
N VAL A 190 20.85 5.82 13.63
CA VAL A 190 20.88 6.02 12.17
C VAL A 190 20.33 7.41 11.86
N ASP A 191 20.95 8.11 10.92
CA ASP A 191 20.46 9.39 10.41
C ASP A 191 19.31 9.17 9.45
N VAL A 192 18.07 9.21 9.98
CA VAL A 192 16.84 8.96 9.25
C VAL A 192 15.92 10.18 9.32
N SER A 193 15.31 10.52 8.20
CA SER A 193 14.30 11.58 8.08
C SER A 193 13.16 11.15 7.15
N PHE A 194 12.03 11.85 7.27
CA PHE A 194 10.99 11.84 6.25
C PHE A 194 11.28 12.93 5.22
N ASP A 195 10.81 12.74 4.00
CA ASP A 195 10.84 13.77 2.96
C ASP A 195 9.79 14.87 3.18
N SER A 196 9.67 15.79 2.21
CA SER A 196 8.70 16.88 2.29
C SER A 196 7.28 16.38 2.02
N PRO A 197 6.27 16.75 2.85
CA PRO A 197 4.88 16.36 2.63
C PRO A 197 4.25 16.98 1.36
N GLU A 198 4.96 17.87 0.67
CA GLU A 198 4.48 18.50 -0.56
C GLU A 198 4.71 17.64 -1.80
N THR A 199 5.59 16.65 -1.73
CA THR A 199 6.00 15.83 -2.86
C THR A 199 6.23 14.39 -2.44
N THR A 200 5.66 13.42 -3.15
CA THR A 200 5.82 12.01 -2.83
C THR A 200 7.20 11.48 -3.21
N LEU A 201 7.94 10.95 -2.27
CA LEU A 201 9.17 10.18 -2.48
C LEU A 201 8.84 8.78 -2.96
N HIS A 202 8.71 8.58 -4.26
CA HIS A 202 8.42 7.24 -4.82
C HIS A 202 9.68 6.46 -5.25
N ALA A 203 10.85 6.90 -4.82
CA ALA A 203 12.13 6.24 -5.10
C ALA A 203 12.30 4.94 -4.31
N LYS A 204 13.05 3.99 -4.86
CA LYS A 204 13.59 2.79 -4.23
C LYS A 204 15.03 2.68 -4.69
N VAL A 205 15.90 3.37 -3.96
CA VAL A 205 17.31 3.55 -4.32
C VAL A 205 18.17 3.32 -3.09
N ILE A 206 19.29 2.62 -3.30
CA ILE A 206 20.35 2.49 -2.31
C ILE A 206 21.65 2.84 -2.99
N VAL A 207 22.48 3.64 -2.33
CA VAL A 207 23.85 3.91 -2.75
C VAL A 207 24.79 3.45 -1.64
N ILE A 208 25.78 2.64 -1.96
CA ILE A 208 26.75 2.09 -1.02
C ILE A 208 28.17 2.49 -1.43
N ASP A 209 28.91 3.00 -0.46
CA ASP A 209 30.32 3.40 -0.57
C ASP A 209 30.60 4.33 -1.78
N GLY A 210 29.63 5.20 -2.14
CA GLY A 210 29.74 6.14 -3.24
C GLY A 210 29.98 5.50 -4.63
N ARG A 211 29.70 4.21 -4.80
CA ARG A 211 30.02 3.49 -6.06
C ARG A 211 29.02 2.43 -6.47
N LEU A 212 28.36 1.75 -5.53
CA LEU A 212 27.42 0.68 -5.82
C LEU A 212 26.01 1.21 -5.64
N VAL A 213 25.18 1.10 -6.69
CA VAL A 213 23.81 1.63 -6.73
C VAL A 213 22.84 0.48 -6.93
N PHE A 214 21.79 0.42 -6.11
CA PHE A 214 20.60 -0.38 -6.36
C PHE A 214 19.45 0.56 -6.66
N LEU A 215 18.74 0.33 -7.76
CA LEU A 215 17.54 1.10 -8.11
C LEU A 215 16.53 0.23 -8.85
N GLY A 216 15.25 0.43 -8.57
CA GLY A 216 14.20 -0.34 -9.24
C GLY A 216 12.84 -0.22 -8.58
N SER A 217 12.11 -1.34 -8.54
CA SER A 217 10.74 -1.34 -8.03
C SER A 217 10.59 -1.90 -6.61
N HIS A 218 11.62 -2.56 -6.05
CA HIS A 218 11.56 -3.20 -4.73
C HIS A 218 11.40 -2.18 -3.59
N ASN A 219 10.26 -2.22 -2.92
CA ASN A 219 10.12 -1.66 -1.59
C ASN A 219 10.71 -2.60 -0.55
N TRP A 220 11.01 -2.10 0.64
CA TRP A 220 11.40 -2.93 1.76
C TRP A 220 10.16 -3.34 2.56
N SER A 221 9.45 -4.32 2.05
CA SER A 221 8.31 -4.97 2.66
C SER A 221 8.33 -6.46 2.32
N GLU A 222 7.76 -7.30 3.16
CA GLU A 222 7.66 -8.74 2.93
C GLU A 222 7.07 -9.06 1.53
N SER A 223 6.01 -8.35 1.14
CA SER A 223 5.39 -8.55 -0.17
C SER A 223 6.34 -8.25 -1.32
N ALA A 224 7.07 -7.14 -1.28
CA ALA A 224 7.98 -6.74 -2.36
C ALA A 224 9.23 -7.62 -2.41
N LEU A 225 9.75 -8.07 -1.25
CA LEU A 225 10.97 -8.87 -1.19
C LEU A 225 10.71 -10.37 -1.43
N TYR A 226 9.48 -10.86 -1.18
CA TYR A 226 9.22 -12.30 -1.20
C TYR A 226 8.11 -12.74 -2.16
N TRP A 227 7.01 -11.96 -2.30
CA TRP A 227 5.79 -12.41 -2.98
C TRP A 227 5.55 -11.79 -4.35
N ASN A 228 5.98 -10.54 -4.55
CA ASN A 228 5.74 -9.81 -5.78
C ASN A 228 6.73 -10.21 -6.88
N HIS A 229 6.36 -9.92 -8.13
CA HIS A 229 7.30 -9.81 -9.22
C HIS A 229 7.86 -8.39 -9.26
N GLU A 230 9.14 -8.25 -8.95
CA GLU A 230 9.85 -6.99 -8.88
C GLU A 230 11.13 -7.05 -9.72
N VAL A 231 11.61 -5.87 -10.17
CA VAL A 231 12.83 -5.76 -10.97
C VAL A 231 13.65 -4.60 -10.46
N SER A 232 14.95 -4.84 -10.23
CA SER A 232 15.92 -3.80 -9.89
C SER A 232 17.24 -4.04 -10.62
N LEU A 233 18.06 -3.02 -10.67
CA LEU A 233 19.44 -3.08 -11.14
C LEU A 233 20.40 -2.83 -9.99
N MET A 234 21.49 -3.59 -9.95
CA MET A 234 22.69 -3.27 -9.21
C MET A 234 23.72 -2.75 -10.21
N ILE A 235 24.24 -1.56 -9.98
CA ILE A 235 25.12 -0.84 -10.91
C ILE A 235 26.36 -0.38 -10.16
N ALA A 236 27.55 -0.76 -10.64
CA ALA A 236 28.82 -0.22 -10.14
C ALA A 236 29.16 1.04 -10.97
N SER A 237 28.94 2.23 -10.41
CA SER A 237 29.21 3.51 -11.06
C SER A 237 29.34 4.63 -10.04
N GLU A 238 30.55 5.19 -9.89
CA GLU A 238 30.82 6.34 -9.02
C GLU A 238 30.05 7.59 -9.49
N GLU A 239 29.99 7.85 -10.80
CA GLU A 239 29.26 8.99 -11.36
C GLU A 239 27.76 8.93 -11.04
N LEU A 240 27.12 7.76 -11.19
CA LEU A 240 25.72 7.59 -10.85
C LEU A 240 25.48 7.71 -9.35
N ALA A 241 26.36 7.14 -8.54
CA ALA A 241 26.29 7.20 -7.08
C ALA A 241 26.38 8.66 -6.60
N GLU A 242 27.35 9.43 -7.08
CA GLU A 242 27.50 10.85 -6.75
C GLU A 242 26.24 11.66 -7.06
N ARG A 243 25.69 11.51 -8.28
CA ARG A 243 24.45 12.18 -8.68
C ARG A 243 23.24 11.81 -7.81
N LEU A 244 23.16 10.55 -7.36
CA LEU A 244 22.06 10.10 -6.49
C LEU A 244 22.24 10.60 -5.05
N ILE A 245 23.47 10.72 -4.55
CA ILE A 245 23.75 11.34 -3.27
C ILE A 245 23.42 12.85 -3.31
N GLU A 246 23.85 13.56 -4.37
CA GLU A 246 23.45 14.97 -4.56
C GLU A 246 21.93 15.15 -4.61
N TYR A 247 21.22 14.25 -5.29
CA TYR A 247 19.78 14.26 -5.32
C TYR A 247 19.16 14.01 -3.94
N PHE A 248 19.66 13.01 -3.20
CA PHE A 248 19.25 12.74 -1.82
C PHE A 248 19.35 13.99 -0.94
N GLU A 249 20.48 14.68 -0.98
CA GLU A 249 20.72 15.88 -0.18
C GLU A 249 19.81 17.07 -0.59
N SER A 250 19.39 17.10 -1.85
CA SER A 250 18.54 18.18 -2.37
C SER A 250 17.07 18.06 -1.99
N ILE A 251 16.60 16.84 -1.63
CA ILE A 251 15.19 16.55 -1.32
C ILE A 251 14.94 16.21 0.16
N ARG A 252 15.98 16.20 0.96
CA ARG A 252 15.98 15.89 2.38
C ARG A 252 15.50 17.06 3.28
#